data_09d9763d87c0dd007d547fd071d9f49a
#
_entry.id   09d9763d87c0dd007d547fd071d9f49a
#
_cell.length_a   1.000
_cell.length_b   1.000
_cell.length_c   1.000
_cell.angle_alpha   90.00
_cell.angle_beta   90.00
_cell.angle_gamma   90.00
#
_symmetry.space_group_name_H-M   'P 1'
#
loop_
_entity.id
_entity.type
_entity.pdbx_description
1 polymer ?
#
loop_
_entity_poly.entity_id
_entity_poly.type
_entity_poly.pdbx_seq_one_letter_code
_entity_poly.pdbx_strand_id
1 'polypeptide(L)'
;MVIGILAPVVNYFTPLLDSDYNNMWTPDLFWRLVLYWHGAFIPWMLALAALALAALGLDSLKGKLGTHLKHMVLIGGFFAAPLAAIGAIFDVYNTFAYGIPVWTQVVSIGIGGEAVFFLILCLLNYPRESGKGYRHVGLPHYIVLLSAVAILMAALMGDVTGWITWFGPWPSIFPQYINSTMYPVLGFYNSTAVVTWTGDVVTSHSHLMLPSVMAAIVTLTTSVYGYAKWEKREKAVSTVGFVIMAVGLLLSMWVYIASGVGNYVIPTLFPSGPNGLAMDDAITGIVGLGAAVVLLALVSYARKGKTADGMVLLKDPLFLSVVASWLFIYLLIPVTGYYMEFNESFYGLGGAVSGAAGAAFDAAFTRFHQDFAFFLLPALVTSILIFETYGISGKARKTVGSLYLLGAIITFVFGYLYAMVTLNMAFLYIAAAGGLLMGVGALLGAEYVRKSSGPTIESSK
;
A
#
# COMPACT_ATOMS: atom_id res chain seq x y z
N MET A 1 1.81 12.76 -0.15
CA MET A 1 2.61 12.34 1.01
C MET A 1 1.91 12.67 2.33
N VAL A 2 1.73 13.94 2.70
CA VAL A 2 1.06 14.33 3.97
C VAL A 2 -0.34 13.72 4.06
N ILE A 3 -1.14 13.81 3.00
CA ILE A 3 -2.48 13.24 2.92
C ILE A 3 -2.42 11.71 3.07
N GLY A 4 -1.45 11.03 2.44
CA GLY A 4 -1.27 9.58 2.55
C GLY A 4 -0.95 9.10 3.97
N ILE A 5 -0.43 9.98 4.86
CA ILE A 5 -0.22 9.67 6.28
C ILE A 5 -1.45 10.05 7.10
N LEU A 6 -2.04 11.20 6.84
CA LEU A 6 -3.16 11.69 7.66
C LEU A 6 -4.46 10.92 7.39
N ALA A 7 -4.72 10.49 6.15
CA ALA A 7 -5.95 9.78 5.83
C ALA A 7 -6.08 8.45 6.61
N PRO A 8 -5.10 7.53 6.63
CA PRO A 8 -5.17 6.33 7.45
C PRO A 8 -5.32 6.63 8.95
N VAL A 9 -4.68 7.70 9.43
CA VAL A 9 -4.82 8.13 10.83
C VAL A 9 -6.27 8.53 11.11
N VAL A 10 -6.87 9.35 10.26
CA VAL A 10 -8.28 9.77 10.42
C VAL A 10 -9.21 8.57 10.37
N ASN A 11 -9.00 7.63 9.43
CA ASN A 11 -9.83 6.43 9.33
C ASN A 11 -9.76 5.58 10.59
N TYR A 12 -8.57 5.31 11.08
CA TYR A 12 -8.38 4.52 12.28
C TYR A 12 -9.09 5.11 13.51
N PHE A 13 -9.34 6.43 13.51
CA PHE A 13 -10.03 7.14 14.60
C PHE A 13 -11.50 7.42 14.32
N THR A 14 -12.01 7.09 13.15
CA THR A 14 -13.44 7.24 12.84
C THR A 14 -14.36 6.55 13.86
N PRO A 15 -14.03 5.37 14.45
CA PRO A 15 -14.82 4.78 15.52
C PRO A 15 -15.00 5.65 16.76
N LEU A 16 -14.15 6.65 16.96
CA LEU A 16 -14.30 7.62 18.03
C LEU A 16 -15.44 8.62 17.78
N LEU A 17 -15.81 8.77 16.51
CA LEU A 17 -16.80 9.74 16.06
C LEU A 17 -18.13 9.07 15.71
N ASP A 18 -18.11 7.79 15.36
CA ASP A 18 -19.28 7.01 14.98
C ASP A 18 -19.16 5.58 15.54
N SER A 19 -20.02 5.27 16.52
CA SER A 19 -20.07 3.96 17.17
C SER A 19 -20.51 2.83 16.21
N ASP A 20 -21.31 3.16 15.20
CA ASP A 20 -21.81 2.19 14.22
C ASP A 20 -20.70 1.73 13.27
N TYR A 21 -19.63 2.47 13.20
CA TYR A 21 -18.44 2.14 12.43
C TYR A 21 -17.70 0.86 12.91
N ASN A 22 -18.04 0.39 14.09
CA ASN A 22 -17.55 -0.89 14.58
C ASN A 22 -18.24 -2.10 13.94
N ASN A 23 -19.32 -1.88 13.18
CA ASN A 23 -20.04 -2.93 12.47
C ASN A 23 -19.68 -2.97 10.98
N MET A 24 -18.38 -3.12 10.68
CA MET A 24 -17.84 -3.03 9.32
C MET A 24 -18.34 -4.14 8.37
N TRP A 25 -19.02 -5.15 8.89
CA TRP A 25 -19.55 -6.24 8.09
C TRP A 25 -20.95 -5.98 7.52
N THR A 26 -21.53 -4.79 7.75
CA THR A 26 -22.66 -4.40 6.95
C THR A 26 -22.19 -4.02 5.55
N PRO A 27 -22.88 -4.45 4.48
CA PRO A 27 -22.47 -4.17 3.11
C PRO A 27 -22.20 -2.69 2.83
N ASP A 28 -23.03 -1.81 3.38
CA ASP A 28 -22.90 -0.36 3.22
C ASP A 28 -21.59 0.16 3.82
N LEU A 29 -21.26 -0.28 5.02
CA LEU A 29 -20.06 0.16 5.72
C LEU A 29 -18.77 -0.38 5.10
N PHE A 30 -18.79 -1.63 4.63
CA PHE A 30 -17.67 -2.23 3.92
C PHE A 30 -17.30 -1.40 2.66
N TRP A 31 -18.29 -1.00 1.86
CA TRP A 31 -18.04 -0.19 0.67
C TRP A 31 -17.53 1.21 0.99
N ARG A 32 -17.99 1.82 2.06
CA ARG A 32 -17.44 3.09 2.55
C ARG A 32 -15.96 2.94 2.92
N LEU A 33 -15.59 1.84 3.57
CA LEU A 33 -14.20 1.55 3.89
C LEU A 33 -13.36 1.35 2.62
N VAL A 34 -13.87 0.61 1.64
CA VAL A 34 -13.18 0.43 0.34
C VAL A 34 -12.89 1.78 -0.31
N LEU A 35 -13.86 2.68 -0.38
CA LEU A 35 -13.68 4.04 -0.90
C LEU A 35 -12.67 4.83 -0.09
N TYR A 36 -12.73 4.69 1.20
CA TYR A 36 -11.82 5.36 2.11
C TYR A 36 -10.38 4.87 1.92
N TRP A 37 -10.15 3.58 1.80
CA TRP A 37 -8.83 3.02 1.53
C TRP A 37 -8.25 3.51 0.21
N HIS A 38 -9.04 3.60 -0.84
CA HIS A 38 -8.59 4.17 -2.11
C HIS A 38 -8.21 5.65 -1.97
N GLY A 39 -8.95 6.41 -1.18
CA GLY A 39 -8.63 7.82 -0.88
C GLY A 39 -7.30 7.99 -0.13
N ALA A 40 -6.90 7.03 0.69
CA ALA A 40 -5.61 7.00 1.34
C ALA A 40 -4.50 6.47 0.40
N PHE A 41 -4.82 5.49 -0.43
CA PHE A 41 -3.87 4.78 -1.28
C PHE A 41 -3.37 5.62 -2.47
N ILE A 42 -4.24 6.35 -3.14
CA ILE A 42 -3.89 7.14 -4.33
C ILE A 42 -2.81 8.19 -4.05
N PRO A 43 -2.91 9.03 -3.00
CA PRO A 43 -1.86 9.98 -2.64
C PRO A 43 -0.50 9.31 -2.42
N TRP A 44 -0.52 8.16 -1.80
CA TRP A 44 0.68 7.40 -1.54
C TRP A 44 1.27 6.78 -2.82
N MET A 45 0.46 6.25 -3.72
CA MET A 45 0.89 5.73 -5.02
C MET A 45 1.58 6.80 -5.87
N LEU A 46 1.03 8.00 -5.90
CA LEU A 46 1.64 9.13 -6.60
C LEU A 46 2.98 9.55 -5.97
N ALA A 47 3.07 9.52 -4.65
CA ALA A 47 4.33 9.77 -3.95
C ALA A 47 5.37 8.68 -4.27
N LEU A 48 4.95 7.42 -4.38
CA LEU A 48 5.81 6.31 -4.77
C LEU A 48 6.32 6.44 -6.22
N ALA A 49 5.46 6.86 -7.15
CA ALA A 49 5.86 7.15 -8.53
C ALA A 49 6.89 8.29 -8.59
N ALA A 50 6.68 9.36 -7.81
CA ALA A 50 7.65 10.45 -7.71
C ALA A 50 8.99 9.99 -7.11
N LEU A 51 8.95 9.13 -6.09
CA LEU A 51 10.14 8.53 -5.50
C LEU A 51 10.90 7.66 -6.52
N ALA A 52 10.18 6.85 -7.30
CA ALA A 52 10.80 6.00 -8.33
C ALA A 52 11.50 6.84 -9.41
N LEU A 53 10.90 7.96 -9.82
CA LEU A 53 11.55 8.90 -10.75
C LEU A 53 12.92 9.34 -10.24
N ALA A 54 12.99 9.78 -8.99
CA ALA A 54 14.22 10.29 -8.40
C ALA A 54 15.22 9.17 -8.05
N ALA A 55 14.78 8.13 -7.34
CA ALA A 55 15.66 7.09 -6.82
C ALA A 55 16.28 6.19 -7.91
N LEU A 56 15.60 6.01 -9.05
CA LEU A 56 16.10 5.24 -10.18
C LEU A 56 16.73 6.10 -11.29
N GLY A 57 16.79 7.42 -11.08
CA GLY A 57 17.36 8.35 -12.05
C GLY A 57 16.50 8.52 -13.32
N LEU A 58 15.23 8.18 -13.26
CA LEU A 58 14.29 8.31 -14.38
C LEU A 58 14.01 9.79 -14.72
N ASP A 59 14.29 10.70 -13.81
CA ASP A 59 14.22 12.15 -14.00
C ASP A 59 15.21 12.66 -15.07
N SER A 60 16.26 11.89 -15.33
CA SER A 60 17.23 12.16 -16.39
C SER A 60 16.69 11.87 -17.81
N LEU A 61 15.56 11.18 -17.94
CA LEU A 61 14.90 10.95 -19.21
C LEU A 61 14.45 12.28 -19.83
N LYS A 62 15.09 12.66 -20.94
CA LYS A 62 14.82 13.92 -21.67
C LYS A 62 13.66 13.79 -22.65
N GLY A 63 13.17 12.59 -22.87
CA GLY A 63 12.12 12.29 -23.83
C GLY A 63 10.72 12.72 -23.39
N LYS A 64 9.77 12.67 -24.32
CA LYS A 64 8.36 13.01 -24.07
C LYS A 64 7.75 12.18 -22.93
N LEU A 65 8.11 10.88 -22.81
CA LEU A 65 7.59 9.98 -21.77
C LEU A 65 7.95 10.45 -20.35
N GLY A 66 9.23 10.77 -20.11
CA GLY A 66 9.67 11.30 -18.82
C GLY A 66 8.97 12.61 -18.45
N THR A 67 8.74 13.47 -19.44
CA THR A 67 7.99 14.73 -19.25
C THR A 67 6.53 14.45 -18.93
N HIS A 68 5.88 13.54 -19.63
CA HIS A 68 4.49 13.17 -19.34
C HIS A 68 4.33 12.55 -17.95
N LEU A 69 5.21 11.62 -17.57
CA LEU A 69 5.16 11.05 -16.22
C LEU A 69 5.30 12.11 -15.13
N LYS A 70 6.24 13.05 -15.29
CA LYS A 70 6.39 14.19 -14.35
C LYS A 70 5.12 15.03 -14.26
N HIS A 71 4.47 15.31 -15.39
CA HIS A 71 3.20 16.04 -15.40
C HIS A 71 2.09 15.25 -14.73
N MET A 72 1.96 13.94 -14.99
CA MET A 72 0.93 13.11 -14.34
C MET A 72 1.14 13.03 -12.84
N VAL A 73 2.39 12.89 -12.37
CA VAL A 73 2.69 12.92 -10.93
C VAL A 73 2.36 14.27 -10.31
N LEU A 74 2.66 15.38 -10.99
CA LEU A 74 2.35 16.73 -10.52
C LEU A 74 0.83 16.98 -10.48
N ILE A 75 0.13 16.71 -11.58
CA ILE A 75 -1.33 16.86 -11.67
C ILE A 75 -2.01 15.93 -10.65
N GLY A 76 -1.59 14.68 -10.60
CA GLY A 76 -2.11 13.71 -9.64
C GLY A 76 -1.88 14.15 -8.19
N GLY A 77 -0.68 14.61 -7.85
CA GLY A 77 -0.37 15.09 -6.51
C GLY A 77 -1.14 16.35 -6.12
N PHE A 78 -1.44 17.23 -7.07
CA PHE A 78 -2.13 18.50 -6.81
C PHE A 78 -3.66 18.37 -6.82
N PHE A 79 -4.21 17.56 -7.70
CA PHE A 79 -5.67 17.41 -7.86
C PHE A 79 -6.19 16.05 -7.41
N ALA A 80 -5.65 14.96 -7.92
CA ALA A 80 -6.20 13.63 -7.69
C ALA A 80 -6.05 13.20 -6.21
N ALA A 81 -4.91 13.45 -5.60
CA ALA A 81 -4.68 13.07 -4.21
C ALA A 81 -5.60 13.80 -3.22
N PRO A 82 -5.76 15.15 -3.29
CA PRO A 82 -6.73 15.84 -2.46
C PRO A 82 -8.18 15.43 -2.74
N LEU A 83 -8.56 15.27 -4.03
CA LEU A 83 -9.92 14.86 -4.40
C LEU A 83 -10.24 13.45 -3.87
N ALA A 84 -9.32 12.51 -3.98
CA ALA A 84 -9.50 11.17 -3.44
C ALA A 84 -9.69 11.18 -1.93
N ALA A 85 -8.86 11.93 -1.20
CA ALA A 85 -8.95 12.06 0.26
C ALA A 85 -10.23 12.77 0.71
N ILE A 86 -10.60 13.85 0.04
CA ILE A 86 -11.85 14.59 0.32
C ILE A 86 -13.05 13.69 0.03
N GLY A 87 -13.08 13.02 -1.13
CA GLY A 87 -14.12 12.09 -1.50
C GLY A 87 -14.30 10.98 -0.46
N ALA A 88 -13.19 10.40 0.01
CA ALA A 88 -13.21 9.39 1.06
C ALA A 88 -13.77 9.91 2.39
N ILE A 89 -13.37 11.10 2.82
CA ILE A 89 -13.89 11.71 4.06
C ILE A 89 -15.38 11.97 3.95
N PHE A 90 -15.84 12.54 2.83
CA PHE A 90 -17.26 12.78 2.63
C PHE A 90 -18.08 11.49 2.60
N ASP A 91 -17.52 10.42 2.06
CA ASP A 91 -18.19 9.14 1.99
C ASP A 91 -18.33 8.48 3.38
N VAL A 92 -17.30 8.61 4.20
CA VAL A 92 -17.32 8.10 5.59
C VAL A 92 -18.37 8.81 6.44
N TYR A 93 -18.48 10.15 6.32
CA TYR A 93 -19.33 10.95 7.21
C TYR A 93 -20.70 11.30 6.63
N ASN A 94 -20.97 10.97 5.38
CA ASN A 94 -22.21 11.41 4.74
C ASN A 94 -22.78 10.37 3.78
N THR A 95 -24.02 9.94 4.07
CA THR A 95 -24.81 9.04 3.23
C THR A 95 -25.21 9.61 1.86
N PHE A 96 -24.96 10.89 1.57
CA PHE A 96 -25.17 11.49 0.26
C PHE A 96 -24.08 11.17 -0.77
N ALA A 97 -23.18 10.32 -0.40
CA ALA A 97 -21.90 10.17 -1.00
C ALA A 97 -21.86 9.36 -2.29
N TYR A 98 -22.89 8.64 -2.62
CA TYR A 98 -22.84 7.70 -3.75
C TYR A 98 -22.71 8.35 -5.14
N GLY A 99 -22.86 9.64 -5.25
CA GLY A 99 -22.68 10.37 -6.51
C GLY A 99 -21.30 10.97 -6.66
N ILE A 100 -21.09 12.15 -6.10
CA ILE A 100 -19.88 12.96 -6.30
C ILE A 100 -18.60 12.29 -5.75
N PRO A 101 -18.57 11.72 -4.52
CA PRO A 101 -17.36 11.10 -3.99
C PRO A 101 -16.89 9.91 -4.81
N VAL A 102 -17.79 9.08 -5.31
CA VAL A 102 -17.44 7.95 -6.18
C VAL A 102 -16.79 8.45 -7.47
N TRP A 103 -17.39 9.45 -8.13
CA TRP A 103 -16.82 10.03 -9.34
C TRP A 103 -15.44 10.67 -9.09
N THR A 104 -15.27 11.37 -7.97
CA THR A 104 -13.97 11.93 -7.62
C THR A 104 -12.91 10.85 -7.43
N GLN A 105 -13.27 9.71 -6.86
CA GLN A 105 -12.37 8.58 -6.72
C GLN A 105 -12.06 7.91 -8.05
N VAL A 106 -13.05 7.64 -8.90
CA VAL A 106 -12.85 7.06 -10.23
C VAL A 106 -11.88 7.92 -11.05
N VAL A 107 -12.08 9.24 -11.06
CA VAL A 107 -11.15 10.17 -11.74
C VAL A 107 -9.75 10.10 -11.12
N SER A 108 -9.67 10.03 -9.80
CA SER A 108 -8.39 9.97 -9.09
C SER A 108 -7.65 8.66 -9.34
N ILE A 109 -8.35 7.53 -9.36
CA ILE A 109 -7.81 6.21 -9.71
C ILE A 109 -7.31 6.22 -11.16
N GLY A 110 -8.07 6.79 -12.09
CA GLY A 110 -7.67 6.94 -13.48
C GLY A 110 -6.34 7.69 -13.63
N ILE A 111 -6.21 8.85 -12.96
CA ILE A 111 -4.96 9.64 -12.96
C ILE A 111 -3.80 8.85 -12.32
N GLY A 112 -4.06 8.14 -11.21
CA GLY A 112 -3.07 7.27 -10.57
C GLY A 112 -2.63 6.12 -11.47
N GLY A 113 -3.57 5.47 -12.15
CA GLY A 113 -3.32 4.40 -13.12
C GLY A 113 -2.48 4.89 -14.31
N GLU A 114 -2.80 6.06 -14.85
CA GLU A 114 -1.99 6.68 -15.91
C GLU A 114 -0.56 6.97 -15.43
N ALA A 115 -0.38 7.49 -14.22
CA ALA A 115 0.95 7.70 -13.66
C ALA A 115 1.76 6.40 -13.56
N VAL A 116 1.14 5.29 -13.15
CA VAL A 116 1.77 3.97 -13.11
C VAL A 116 2.09 3.46 -14.53
N PHE A 117 1.17 3.65 -15.48
CA PHE A 117 1.40 3.29 -16.88
C PHE A 117 2.61 4.03 -17.48
N PHE A 118 2.68 5.35 -17.30
CA PHE A 118 3.83 6.12 -17.76
C PHE A 118 5.12 5.75 -17.02
N LEU A 119 5.03 5.38 -15.73
CA LEU A 119 6.18 4.85 -15.00
C LEU A 119 6.72 3.57 -15.64
N ILE A 120 5.84 2.63 -16.01
CA ILE A 120 6.21 1.40 -16.73
C ILE A 120 6.92 1.75 -18.04
N LEU A 121 6.35 2.66 -18.83
CA LEU A 121 6.96 3.07 -20.09
C LEU A 121 8.34 3.72 -19.89
N CYS A 122 8.51 4.52 -18.85
CA CYS A 122 9.81 5.10 -18.49
C CYS A 122 10.81 4.02 -18.08
N LEU A 123 10.42 3.08 -17.26
CA LEU A 123 11.26 1.95 -16.83
C LEU A 123 11.69 1.08 -18.02
N LEU A 124 10.81 0.82 -18.97
CA LEU A 124 11.12 0.07 -20.20
C LEU A 124 12.09 0.82 -21.13
N ASN A 125 11.99 2.14 -21.21
CA ASN A 125 12.81 2.94 -22.13
C ASN A 125 14.14 3.40 -21.51
N TYR A 126 14.22 3.51 -20.18
CA TYR A 126 15.41 4.00 -19.47
C TYR A 126 16.71 3.30 -19.87
N PRO A 127 16.78 1.95 -20.00
CA PRO A 127 18.01 1.27 -20.38
C PRO A 127 18.56 1.73 -21.76
N ARG A 128 17.68 2.08 -22.68
CA ARG A 128 18.05 2.57 -24.04
C ARG A 128 18.46 4.03 -23.99
N GLU A 129 17.64 4.89 -23.40
CA GLU A 129 17.86 6.34 -23.38
C GLU A 129 19.08 6.74 -22.52
N SER A 130 19.34 6.01 -21.43
CA SER A 130 20.52 6.22 -20.60
C SER A 130 21.84 5.71 -21.22
N GLY A 131 21.78 5.01 -22.35
CA GLY A 131 22.93 4.37 -22.97
C GLY A 131 23.52 3.18 -22.21
N LYS A 132 22.93 2.82 -21.07
CA LYS A 132 23.44 1.71 -20.23
C LYS A 132 23.10 0.33 -20.80
N GLY A 133 22.02 0.22 -21.58
CA GLY A 133 21.49 -1.06 -22.06
C GLY A 133 20.88 -1.92 -20.95
N TYR A 134 20.04 -2.88 -21.33
CA TYR A 134 19.27 -3.71 -20.38
C TYR A 134 20.14 -4.56 -19.43
N ARG A 135 21.35 -4.97 -19.85
CA ARG A 135 22.25 -5.79 -19.02
C ARG A 135 22.93 -5.03 -17.88
N HIS A 136 22.99 -3.71 -17.98
CA HIS A 136 23.68 -2.85 -17.03
C HIS A 136 22.73 -2.10 -16.08
N VAL A 137 21.44 -2.32 -16.25
CA VAL A 137 20.44 -1.83 -15.30
C VAL A 137 20.37 -2.81 -14.14
N GLY A 138 20.44 -2.32 -12.92
CA GLY A 138 20.46 -3.16 -11.73
C GLY A 138 19.16 -3.92 -11.50
N LEU A 139 19.22 -5.03 -10.77
CA LEU A 139 18.06 -5.84 -10.39
C LEU A 139 16.92 -5.02 -9.71
N PRO A 140 17.20 -4.00 -8.88
CA PRO A 140 16.16 -3.13 -8.35
C PRO A 140 15.23 -2.51 -9.41
N HIS A 141 15.77 -2.13 -10.55
CA HIS A 141 14.98 -1.58 -11.64
C HIS A 141 13.92 -2.56 -12.16
N TYR A 142 14.31 -3.84 -12.33
CA TYR A 142 13.38 -4.86 -12.83
C TYR A 142 12.31 -5.24 -11.80
N ILE A 143 12.65 -5.23 -10.51
CA ILE A 143 11.66 -5.48 -9.45
C ILE A 143 10.63 -4.34 -9.40
N VAL A 144 11.06 -3.09 -9.50
CA VAL A 144 10.13 -1.95 -9.57
C VAL A 144 9.28 -2.03 -10.84
N LEU A 145 9.84 -2.42 -11.99
CA LEU A 145 9.07 -2.63 -13.21
C LEU A 145 8.02 -3.73 -13.03
N LEU A 146 8.40 -4.89 -12.50
CA LEU A 146 7.48 -5.99 -12.25
C LEU A 146 6.39 -5.60 -11.26
N SER A 147 6.76 -4.89 -10.19
CA SER A 147 5.80 -4.35 -9.23
C SER A 147 4.82 -3.37 -9.88
N ALA A 148 5.31 -2.45 -10.72
CA ALA A 148 4.46 -1.48 -11.41
C ALA A 148 3.47 -2.17 -12.37
N VAL A 149 3.91 -3.22 -13.08
CA VAL A 149 3.02 -4.04 -13.94
C VAL A 149 1.94 -4.73 -13.09
N ALA A 150 2.32 -5.34 -11.97
CA ALA A 150 1.37 -6.00 -11.08
C ALA A 150 0.37 -5.00 -10.47
N ILE A 151 0.83 -3.83 -10.06
CA ILE A 151 -0.03 -2.74 -9.58
C ILE A 151 -1.02 -2.30 -10.66
N LEU A 152 -0.57 -2.11 -11.91
CA LEU A 152 -1.46 -1.73 -13.00
C LEU A 152 -2.49 -2.83 -13.30
N MET A 153 -2.10 -4.10 -13.28
CA MET A 153 -3.03 -5.21 -13.43
C MET A 153 -4.10 -5.20 -12.33
N ALA A 154 -3.66 -5.04 -11.08
CA ALA A 154 -4.57 -4.97 -9.95
C ALA A 154 -5.52 -3.77 -10.05
N ALA A 155 -5.01 -2.58 -10.41
CA ALA A 155 -5.80 -1.38 -10.58
C ALA A 155 -6.87 -1.55 -11.66
N LEU A 156 -6.50 -2.04 -12.85
CA LEU A 156 -7.43 -2.26 -13.96
C LEU A 156 -8.57 -3.20 -13.60
N MET A 157 -8.29 -4.28 -12.88
CA MET A 157 -9.35 -5.21 -12.47
C MET A 157 -10.18 -4.64 -11.32
N GLY A 158 -9.56 -3.90 -10.40
CA GLY A 158 -10.29 -3.16 -9.37
C GLY A 158 -11.26 -2.16 -9.99
N ASP A 159 -10.82 -1.41 -11.00
CA ASP A 159 -11.66 -0.47 -11.75
C ASP A 159 -12.81 -1.18 -12.47
N VAL A 160 -12.52 -2.30 -13.16
CA VAL A 160 -13.56 -3.10 -13.84
C VAL A 160 -14.57 -3.63 -12.84
N THR A 161 -14.12 -4.17 -11.71
CA THR A 161 -14.98 -4.67 -10.64
C THR A 161 -15.81 -3.55 -10.02
N GLY A 162 -15.18 -2.42 -9.72
CA GLY A 162 -15.85 -1.22 -9.22
C GLY A 162 -16.85 -0.68 -10.22
N TRP A 163 -16.48 -0.58 -11.51
CA TRP A 163 -17.38 -0.14 -12.56
C TRP A 163 -18.62 -1.04 -12.68
N ILE A 164 -18.42 -2.35 -12.74
CA ILE A 164 -19.50 -3.32 -12.80
C ILE A 164 -20.39 -3.20 -11.57
N THR A 165 -19.78 -3.09 -10.40
CA THR A 165 -20.51 -3.04 -9.13
C THR A 165 -21.26 -1.72 -8.93
N TRP A 166 -20.68 -0.60 -9.37
CA TRP A 166 -21.18 0.74 -9.03
C TRP A 166 -21.93 1.43 -10.14
N PHE A 167 -21.52 1.19 -11.38
CA PHE A 167 -22.08 1.82 -12.56
C PHE A 167 -22.66 0.82 -13.55
N GLY A 168 -22.86 -0.42 -13.12
CA GLY A 168 -23.55 -1.40 -13.95
C GLY A 168 -24.82 -0.82 -14.53
N PRO A 169 -25.53 -1.50 -15.44
CA PRO A 169 -26.68 -0.94 -16.13
C PRO A 169 -27.83 -0.49 -15.21
N TRP A 170 -27.65 -0.65 -13.90
CA TRP A 170 -28.61 -0.21 -12.88
C TRP A 170 -27.95 0.63 -11.79
N PRO A 171 -27.51 1.85 -12.09
CA PRO A 171 -26.90 2.74 -11.09
C PRO A 171 -27.88 3.10 -9.93
N SER A 172 -29.19 2.89 -10.11
CA SER A 172 -30.19 3.09 -9.08
C SER A 172 -30.20 2.05 -7.96
N ILE A 173 -29.42 0.98 -8.10
CA ILE A 173 -29.38 -0.13 -7.14
C ILE A 173 -28.18 -0.05 -6.19
N PHE A 174 -27.46 0.99 -6.25
CA PHE A 174 -26.45 1.33 -5.30
C PHE A 174 -27.11 1.63 -3.93
N PRO A 175 -26.77 1.03 -2.88
CA PRO A 175 -25.91 0.00 -2.34
C PRO A 175 -26.52 -1.40 -2.28
N GLN A 176 -27.48 -1.71 -3.10
CA GLN A 176 -28.23 -2.97 -3.07
C GLN A 176 -27.66 -4.04 -3.99
N TYR A 177 -26.49 -3.82 -4.52
CA TYR A 177 -25.89 -4.67 -5.55
C TYR A 177 -25.25 -5.96 -5.03
N ILE A 178 -25.23 -6.16 -3.78
CA ILE A 178 -25.08 -7.50 -3.22
C ILE A 178 -26.36 -8.29 -3.46
N ASN A 179 -27.37 -7.63 -4.01
CA ASN A 179 -28.63 -8.21 -4.37
C ASN A 179 -28.57 -8.80 -5.79
N SER A 180 -29.16 -9.98 -5.97
CA SER A 180 -29.21 -10.83 -7.16
C SER A 180 -29.56 -10.18 -8.51
N THR A 181 -29.98 -8.92 -8.51
CA THR A 181 -30.47 -8.21 -9.69
C THR A 181 -29.40 -7.56 -10.56
N MET A 182 -28.18 -7.39 -10.06
CA MET A 182 -27.08 -6.74 -10.80
C MET A 182 -26.42 -7.59 -11.87
N TYR A 183 -26.61 -8.88 -11.84
CA TYR A 183 -25.76 -9.84 -12.52
C TYR A 183 -26.27 -10.46 -13.81
N PRO A 184 -27.47 -10.16 -14.29
CA PRO A 184 -27.86 -10.58 -15.62
C PRO A 184 -26.92 -10.10 -16.73
N VAL A 185 -26.24 -8.97 -16.51
CA VAL A 185 -25.30 -8.38 -17.48
C VAL A 185 -24.06 -9.20 -17.69
N LEU A 186 -23.59 -9.88 -16.65
CA LEU A 186 -22.41 -10.75 -16.71
C LEU A 186 -22.75 -12.21 -16.97
N GLY A 187 -24.04 -12.53 -17.20
CA GLY A 187 -24.46 -13.92 -17.35
C GLY A 187 -24.52 -14.69 -16.02
N PHE A 188 -24.39 -14.04 -14.90
CA PHE A 188 -24.54 -14.65 -13.58
C PHE A 188 -25.99 -14.59 -13.15
N TYR A 189 -26.68 -15.71 -13.28
CA TYR A 189 -28.07 -15.85 -12.86
C TYR A 189 -28.23 -16.24 -11.38
N ASN A 190 -27.12 -16.51 -10.69
CA ASN A 190 -27.12 -16.96 -9.31
C ASN A 190 -26.45 -15.90 -8.42
N SER A 191 -27.22 -15.30 -7.51
CA SER A 191 -26.75 -14.30 -6.57
C SER A 191 -25.54 -14.78 -5.73
N THR A 192 -25.55 -16.05 -5.33
CA THR A 192 -24.48 -16.64 -4.53
C THR A 192 -23.17 -16.71 -5.32
N ALA A 193 -23.23 -17.15 -6.57
CA ALA A 193 -22.04 -17.25 -7.44
C ALA A 193 -21.38 -15.89 -7.64
N VAL A 194 -22.15 -14.85 -7.71
CA VAL A 194 -21.65 -13.49 -7.91
C VAL A 194 -21.03 -12.90 -6.67
N VAL A 195 -21.68 -13.05 -5.53
CA VAL A 195 -21.11 -12.62 -4.23
C VAL A 195 -19.78 -13.30 -4.03
N THR A 196 -19.69 -14.60 -4.31
CA THR A 196 -18.42 -15.37 -4.23
C THR A 196 -17.39 -14.83 -5.21
N TRP A 197 -17.76 -14.64 -6.49
CA TRP A 197 -16.83 -14.11 -7.48
C TRP A 197 -16.34 -12.71 -7.16
N THR A 198 -17.23 -11.82 -6.73
CA THR A 198 -16.84 -10.45 -6.33
C THR A 198 -15.91 -10.48 -5.12
N GLY A 199 -16.18 -11.36 -4.14
CA GLY A 199 -15.31 -11.58 -3.01
C GLY A 199 -13.92 -12.06 -3.43
N ASP A 200 -13.86 -13.08 -4.27
CA ASP A 200 -12.61 -13.64 -4.79
C ASP A 200 -11.80 -12.58 -5.56
N VAL A 201 -12.46 -11.78 -6.42
CA VAL A 201 -11.76 -10.71 -7.18
C VAL A 201 -11.28 -9.60 -6.27
N VAL A 202 -12.07 -9.14 -5.31
CA VAL A 202 -11.66 -8.10 -4.35
C VAL A 202 -10.48 -8.56 -3.51
N THR A 203 -10.52 -9.81 -3.04
CA THR A 203 -9.42 -10.40 -2.26
C THR A 203 -8.15 -10.50 -3.11
N SER A 204 -8.24 -11.09 -4.29
CA SER A 204 -7.10 -11.22 -5.20
C SER A 204 -6.56 -9.86 -5.65
N HIS A 205 -7.43 -8.86 -5.83
CA HIS A 205 -7.04 -7.48 -6.11
C HIS A 205 -6.15 -6.91 -5.00
N SER A 206 -6.56 -7.03 -3.74
CA SER A 206 -5.77 -6.55 -2.61
C SER A 206 -4.47 -7.34 -2.43
N HIS A 207 -4.50 -8.66 -2.55
CA HIS A 207 -3.33 -9.53 -2.43
C HIS A 207 -2.36 -9.45 -3.62
N LEU A 208 -2.75 -8.87 -4.75
CA LEU A 208 -1.83 -8.48 -5.81
C LEU A 208 -1.29 -7.06 -5.61
N MET A 209 -2.18 -6.10 -5.27
CA MET A 209 -1.83 -4.70 -5.14
C MET A 209 -0.81 -4.46 -4.02
N LEU A 210 -1.13 -4.93 -2.82
CA LEU A 210 -0.35 -4.61 -1.62
C LEU A 210 1.05 -5.22 -1.62
N PRO A 211 1.27 -6.51 -1.92
CA PRO A 211 2.61 -7.08 -2.04
C PRO A 211 3.45 -6.40 -3.13
N SER A 212 2.82 -6.02 -4.24
CA SER A 212 3.50 -5.34 -5.35
C SER A 212 4.03 -3.97 -4.93
N VAL A 213 3.22 -3.21 -4.22
CA VAL A 213 3.64 -1.92 -3.67
C VAL A 213 4.72 -2.09 -2.61
N MET A 214 4.59 -3.09 -1.74
CA MET A 214 5.61 -3.40 -0.73
C MET A 214 6.94 -3.79 -1.37
N ALA A 215 6.93 -4.62 -2.41
CA ALA A 215 8.13 -4.98 -3.16
C ALA A 215 8.78 -3.74 -3.79
N ALA A 216 7.99 -2.83 -4.36
CA ALA A 216 8.49 -1.57 -4.89
C ALA A 216 9.16 -0.71 -3.82
N ILE A 217 8.51 -0.53 -2.65
CA ILE A 217 9.05 0.29 -1.56
C ILE A 217 10.33 -0.31 -1.00
N VAL A 218 10.39 -1.63 -0.73
CA VAL A 218 11.60 -2.30 -0.25
C VAL A 218 12.74 -2.10 -1.24
N THR A 219 12.46 -2.24 -2.52
CA THR A 219 13.43 -2.07 -3.58
C THR A 219 13.93 -0.63 -3.68
N LEU A 220 13.03 0.35 -3.63
CA LEU A 220 13.39 1.77 -3.62
C LEU A 220 14.14 2.14 -2.34
N THR A 221 13.81 1.52 -1.20
CA THR A 221 14.56 1.67 0.06
C THR A 221 16.04 1.31 -0.15
N THR A 222 16.31 0.18 -0.79
CA THR A 222 17.72 -0.21 -1.07
C THR A 222 18.41 0.79 -1.99
N SER A 223 17.71 1.29 -2.99
CA SER A 223 18.24 2.27 -3.96
C SER A 223 18.61 3.59 -3.28
N VAL A 224 17.72 4.11 -2.45
CA VAL A 224 17.92 5.36 -1.68
C VAL A 224 19.06 5.22 -0.69
N TYR A 225 19.19 4.09 0.00
CA TYR A 225 20.29 3.81 0.94
C TYR A 225 21.52 3.24 0.25
N GLY A 226 21.71 3.53 -1.04
CA GLY A 226 22.98 3.35 -1.74
C GLY A 226 23.34 1.91 -2.08
N TYR A 227 22.39 1.12 -2.59
CA TYR A 227 22.60 -0.26 -3.07
C TYR A 227 23.86 -0.41 -3.94
N ALA A 228 24.19 0.57 -4.75
CA ALA A 228 25.40 0.56 -5.57
C ALA A 228 26.69 0.45 -4.74
N LYS A 229 26.70 1.00 -3.53
CA LYS A 229 27.84 1.02 -2.59
C LYS A 229 27.89 -0.21 -1.68
N TRP A 230 26.92 -1.11 -1.76
CA TRP A 230 26.90 -2.32 -0.94
C TRP A 230 28.04 -3.27 -1.30
N GLU A 231 28.55 -3.99 -0.33
CA GLU A 231 29.55 -5.02 -0.54
C GLU A 231 28.97 -6.24 -1.27
N LYS A 232 29.84 -7.11 -1.78
CA LYS A 232 29.43 -8.32 -2.50
C LYS A 232 28.47 -9.21 -1.70
N ARG A 233 28.67 -9.30 -0.37
CA ARG A 233 27.84 -10.11 0.52
C ARG A 233 26.41 -9.57 0.61
N GLU A 234 26.24 -8.28 0.91
CA GLU A 234 24.93 -7.65 1.00
C GLU A 234 24.20 -7.71 -0.36
N LYS A 235 24.92 -7.48 -1.46
CA LYS A 235 24.39 -7.64 -2.82
C LYS A 235 23.94 -9.06 -3.11
N ALA A 236 24.71 -10.07 -2.72
CA ALA A 236 24.35 -11.47 -2.91
C ALA A 236 23.08 -11.84 -2.14
N VAL A 237 23.01 -11.46 -0.85
CA VAL A 237 21.83 -11.69 -0.01
C VAL A 237 20.60 -10.99 -0.58
N SER A 238 20.73 -9.71 -0.94
CA SER A 238 19.60 -8.97 -1.53
C SER A 238 19.18 -9.53 -2.89
N THR A 239 20.10 -10.05 -3.69
CA THR A 239 19.77 -10.72 -4.96
C THR A 239 18.84 -11.92 -4.72
N VAL A 240 19.14 -12.74 -3.71
CA VAL A 240 18.26 -13.87 -3.33
C VAL A 240 16.86 -13.34 -2.95
N GLY A 241 16.80 -12.31 -2.12
CA GLY A 241 15.54 -11.70 -1.72
C GLY A 241 14.75 -11.13 -2.92
N PHE A 242 15.42 -10.43 -3.83
CA PHE A 242 14.79 -9.93 -5.06
C PHE A 242 14.24 -11.04 -5.95
N VAL A 243 14.97 -12.14 -6.10
CA VAL A 243 14.48 -13.30 -6.87
C VAL A 243 13.24 -13.91 -6.20
N ILE A 244 13.26 -14.08 -4.88
CA ILE A 244 12.10 -14.58 -4.14
C ILE A 244 10.89 -13.64 -4.31
N MET A 245 11.07 -12.32 -4.19
CA MET A 245 10.01 -11.34 -4.45
C MET A 245 9.47 -11.43 -5.87
N ALA A 246 10.35 -11.53 -6.88
CA ALA A 246 9.93 -11.66 -8.27
C ALA A 246 9.08 -12.90 -8.50
N VAL A 247 9.48 -14.04 -7.94
CA VAL A 247 8.70 -15.29 -8.01
C VAL A 247 7.35 -15.11 -7.34
N GLY A 248 7.31 -14.54 -6.14
CA GLY A 248 6.06 -14.26 -5.43
C GLY A 248 5.13 -13.33 -6.22
N LEU A 249 5.65 -12.25 -6.82
CA LEU A 249 4.86 -11.34 -7.66
C LEU A 249 4.28 -12.03 -8.91
N LEU A 250 5.09 -12.85 -9.59
CA LEU A 250 4.61 -13.61 -10.75
C LEU A 250 3.52 -14.61 -10.37
N LEU A 251 3.67 -15.28 -9.23
CA LEU A 251 2.65 -16.17 -8.69
C LEU A 251 1.38 -15.41 -8.32
N SER A 252 1.49 -14.26 -7.66
CA SER A 252 0.35 -13.39 -7.33
C SER A 252 -0.40 -12.94 -8.59
N MET A 253 0.32 -12.53 -9.65
CA MET A 253 -0.29 -12.18 -10.93
C MET A 253 -1.04 -13.37 -11.53
N TRP A 254 -0.45 -14.56 -11.49
CA TRP A 254 -1.09 -15.77 -12.01
C TRP A 254 -2.35 -16.13 -11.24
N VAL A 255 -2.28 -16.11 -9.91
CA VAL A 255 -3.43 -16.39 -9.03
C VAL A 255 -4.55 -15.40 -9.28
N TYR A 256 -4.21 -14.11 -9.39
CA TYR A 256 -5.18 -13.07 -9.68
C TYR A 256 -5.90 -13.25 -11.01
N ILE A 257 -5.18 -13.62 -12.07
CA ILE A 257 -5.79 -13.96 -13.36
C ILE A 257 -6.67 -15.20 -13.23
N ALA A 258 -6.18 -16.22 -12.52
CA ALA A 258 -6.90 -17.48 -12.35
C ALA A 258 -8.19 -17.31 -11.52
N SER A 259 -8.16 -16.56 -10.43
CA SER A 259 -9.34 -16.31 -9.59
C SER A 259 -10.33 -15.35 -10.24
N GLY A 260 -9.86 -14.24 -10.81
CA GLY A 260 -10.72 -13.24 -11.43
C GLY A 260 -11.32 -13.69 -12.76
N VAL A 261 -10.46 -13.94 -13.75
CA VAL A 261 -10.90 -14.29 -15.12
C VAL A 261 -11.08 -15.79 -15.28
N GLY A 262 -10.17 -16.57 -14.72
CA GLY A 262 -10.14 -18.03 -14.90
C GLY A 262 -11.35 -18.71 -14.27
N ASN A 263 -11.72 -18.35 -13.05
CA ASN A 263 -12.89 -18.93 -12.38
C ASN A 263 -14.22 -18.51 -13.04
N TYR A 264 -14.25 -17.37 -13.73
CA TYR A 264 -15.39 -16.98 -14.54
C TYR A 264 -15.58 -17.92 -15.75
N VAL A 265 -14.48 -18.27 -16.44
CA VAL A 265 -14.51 -19.11 -17.62
C VAL A 265 -14.56 -20.60 -17.24
N ILE A 266 -13.81 -20.99 -16.22
CA ILE A 266 -13.70 -22.37 -15.70
C ILE A 266 -13.86 -22.33 -14.18
N PRO A 267 -15.06 -22.47 -13.63
CA PRO A 267 -15.36 -22.29 -12.21
C PRO A 267 -14.54 -23.14 -11.22
N THR A 268 -13.81 -24.12 -11.71
CA THR A 268 -12.97 -25.03 -10.91
C THR A 268 -11.47 -24.82 -11.13
N LEU A 269 -11.09 -23.78 -11.88
CA LEU A 269 -9.68 -23.55 -12.22
C LEU A 269 -8.85 -23.17 -11.00
N PHE A 270 -9.46 -22.47 -10.06
CA PHE A 270 -8.81 -22.03 -8.85
C PHE A 270 -9.69 -22.33 -7.63
N PRO A 271 -9.15 -22.77 -6.51
CA PRO A 271 -9.93 -22.95 -5.30
C PRO A 271 -10.63 -21.65 -4.92
N SER A 272 -11.93 -21.68 -4.71
CA SER A 272 -12.72 -20.56 -4.23
C SER A 272 -12.95 -20.67 -2.73
N GLY A 273 -13.30 -19.55 -2.10
CA GLY A 273 -13.55 -19.46 -0.66
C GLY A 273 -12.27 -19.64 0.18
N PRO A 274 -12.37 -20.26 1.37
CA PRO A 274 -11.27 -20.31 2.35
C PRO A 274 -9.95 -20.86 1.80
N ASN A 275 -10.00 -21.86 0.94
CA ASN A 275 -8.78 -22.46 0.33
C ASN A 275 -8.11 -21.50 -0.66
N GLY A 276 -8.87 -20.68 -1.37
CA GLY A 276 -8.34 -19.65 -2.26
C GLY A 276 -7.66 -18.53 -1.49
N LEU A 277 -8.27 -18.06 -0.41
CA LEU A 277 -7.70 -17.05 0.48
C LEU A 277 -6.39 -17.51 1.11
N ALA A 278 -6.34 -18.73 1.65
CA ALA A 278 -5.12 -19.29 2.22
C ALA A 278 -3.98 -19.41 1.19
N MET A 279 -4.31 -19.67 -0.07
CA MET A 279 -3.32 -19.69 -1.15
C MET A 279 -2.83 -18.29 -1.53
N ASP A 280 -3.71 -17.30 -1.58
CA ASP A 280 -3.35 -15.89 -1.80
C ASP A 280 -2.42 -15.38 -0.70
N ASP A 281 -2.71 -15.69 0.56
CA ASP A 281 -1.87 -15.33 1.71
C ASP A 281 -0.51 -16.02 1.68
N ALA A 282 -0.46 -17.30 1.32
CA ALA A 282 0.80 -18.03 1.20
C ALA A 282 1.70 -17.41 0.13
N ILE A 283 1.13 -17.00 -1.01
CA ILE A 283 1.86 -16.37 -2.11
C ILE A 283 2.32 -14.95 -1.71
N THR A 284 1.46 -14.18 -1.04
CA THR A 284 1.82 -12.90 -0.45
C THR A 284 2.98 -13.06 0.54
N GLY A 285 2.96 -14.15 1.33
CA GLY A 285 4.04 -14.53 2.22
C GLY A 285 5.39 -14.76 1.52
N ILE A 286 5.38 -15.26 0.28
CA ILE A 286 6.61 -15.41 -0.52
C ILE A 286 7.22 -14.04 -0.85
N VAL A 287 6.41 -13.06 -1.25
CA VAL A 287 6.89 -11.69 -1.47
C VAL A 287 7.43 -11.10 -0.18
N GLY A 288 6.72 -11.30 0.93
CA GLY A 288 7.16 -10.89 2.26
C GLY A 288 8.50 -11.50 2.65
N LEU A 289 8.69 -12.80 2.46
CA LEU A 289 9.95 -13.49 2.72
C LEU A 289 11.10 -12.87 1.91
N GLY A 290 10.90 -12.65 0.62
CA GLY A 290 11.90 -12.01 -0.23
C GLY A 290 12.25 -10.60 0.26
N ALA A 291 11.26 -9.82 0.63
CA ALA A 291 11.46 -8.49 1.19
C ALA A 291 12.22 -8.53 2.54
N ALA A 292 11.91 -9.50 3.42
CA ALA A 292 12.65 -9.69 4.68
C ALA A 292 14.15 -9.96 4.42
N VAL A 293 14.47 -10.81 3.45
CA VAL A 293 15.86 -11.10 3.07
C VAL A 293 16.57 -9.84 2.56
N VAL A 294 15.92 -9.02 1.74
CA VAL A 294 16.46 -7.74 1.29
C VAL A 294 16.70 -6.78 2.46
N LEU A 295 15.75 -6.70 3.40
CA LEU A 295 15.86 -5.83 4.57
C LEU A 295 16.97 -6.28 5.53
N LEU A 296 17.21 -7.59 5.67
CA LEU A 296 18.36 -8.12 6.41
C LEU A 296 19.69 -7.66 5.80
N ALA A 297 19.80 -7.65 4.47
CA ALA A 297 20.97 -7.10 3.77
C ALA A 297 21.12 -5.59 4.03
N LEU A 298 20.02 -4.83 4.00
CA LEU A 298 20.02 -3.40 4.32
C LEU A 298 20.47 -3.13 5.75
N VAL A 299 19.97 -3.87 6.74
CA VAL A 299 20.38 -3.74 8.14
C VAL A 299 21.86 -4.12 8.33
N SER A 300 22.34 -5.15 7.61
CA SER A 300 23.77 -5.50 7.58
C SER A 300 24.61 -4.33 7.08
N TYR A 301 24.23 -3.73 5.96
CA TYR A 301 24.88 -2.54 5.42
C TYR A 301 24.83 -1.35 6.40
N ALA A 302 23.71 -1.13 7.06
CA ALA A 302 23.49 0.02 7.94
C ALA A 302 24.44 0.06 9.16
N ARG A 303 25.08 -1.04 9.52
CA ARG A 303 26.13 -1.09 10.56
C ARG A 303 27.35 -0.25 10.19
N LYS A 304 27.62 -0.11 8.89
CA LYS A 304 28.78 0.62 8.33
C LYS A 304 28.32 1.88 7.59
N GLY A 305 27.11 1.87 7.07
CA GLY A 305 26.52 2.95 6.31
C GLY A 305 26.38 4.23 7.15
N LYS A 306 26.56 5.37 6.50
CA LYS A 306 26.47 6.68 7.13
C LYS A 306 25.46 7.56 6.41
N THR A 307 24.82 8.43 7.15
CA THR A 307 24.00 9.54 6.63
C THR A 307 24.90 10.59 5.96
N ALA A 308 24.30 11.54 5.26
CA ALA A 308 25.02 12.68 4.71
C ALA A 308 25.77 13.49 5.80
N ASP A 309 25.25 13.52 7.03
CA ASP A 309 25.86 14.16 8.19
C ASP A 309 26.93 13.30 8.87
N GLY A 310 27.29 12.15 8.28
CA GLY A 310 28.31 11.25 8.81
C GLY A 310 27.88 10.36 9.98
N MET A 311 26.62 10.41 10.40
CA MET A 311 26.07 9.56 11.46
C MET A 311 25.87 8.12 10.93
N VAL A 312 26.18 7.11 11.75
CA VAL A 312 25.90 5.71 11.42
C VAL A 312 24.39 5.49 11.30
N LEU A 313 23.94 4.84 10.25
CA LEU A 313 22.50 4.65 9.95
C LEU A 313 21.74 4.01 11.12
N LEU A 314 22.32 3.01 11.79
CA LEU A 314 21.68 2.39 12.97
C LEU A 314 21.54 3.30 14.20
N LYS A 315 22.11 4.51 14.17
CA LYS A 315 21.96 5.52 15.22
C LYS A 315 21.04 6.67 14.77
N ASP A 316 20.59 6.61 13.53
CA ASP A 316 19.75 7.65 12.96
C ASP A 316 18.27 7.35 13.19
N PRO A 317 17.51 8.21 13.87
CA PRO A 317 16.12 7.97 14.17
C PRO A 317 15.26 7.88 12.91
N LEU A 318 15.63 8.55 11.80
CA LEU A 318 14.91 8.45 10.55
C LEU A 318 15.07 7.07 9.91
N PHE A 319 16.28 6.53 9.88
CA PHE A 319 16.52 5.16 9.42
C PHE A 319 15.89 4.12 10.36
N LEU A 320 15.95 4.32 11.67
CA LEU A 320 15.32 3.44 12.63
C LEU A 320 13.78 3.43 12.47
N SER A 321 13.18 4.54 12.04
CA SER A 321 11.75 4.57 11.70
C SER A 321 11.42 3.66 10.51
N VAL A 322 12.29 3.58 9.51
CA VAL A 322 12.15 2.64 8.39
C VAL A 322 12.22 1.21 8.89
N VAL A 323 13.23 0.88 9.71
CA VAL A 323 13.40 -0.47 10.26
C VAL A 323 12.23 -0.87 11.15
N ALA A 324 11.79 0.03 12.04
CA ALA A 324 10.64 -0.21 12.91
C ALA A 324 9.34 -0.40 12.10
N SER A 325 9.11 0.44 11.09
CA SER A 325 7.94 0.29 10.21
C SER A 325 7.92 -1.07 9.52
N TRP A 326 9.04 -1.51 8.96
CA TRP A 326 9.12 -2.83 8.35
C TRP A 326 8.93 -3.95 9.36
N LEU A 327 9.50 -3.83 10.56
CA LEU A 327 9.30 -4.82 11.62
C LEU A 327 7.80 -4.92 11.99
N PHE A 328 7.12 -3.79 12.13
CA PHE A 328 5.69 -3.75 12.45
C PHE A 328 4.84 -4.30 11.31
N ILE A 329 5.16 -3.98 10.05
CA ILE A 329 4.51 -4.57 8.89
C ILE A 329 4.65 -6.10 8.92
N TYR A 330 5.85 -6.63 9.18
CA TYR A 330 6.07 -8.07 9.26
C TYR A 330 5.41 -8.73 10.46
N LEU A 331 5.27 -8.03 11.57
CA LEU A 331 4.52 -8.54 12.72
C LEU A 331 3.02 -8.54 12.45
N LEU A 332 2.51 -7.53 11.75
CA LEU A 332 1.08 -7.39 11.48
C LEU A 332 0.60 -8.24 10.30
N ILE A 333 1.26 -8.20 9.16
CA ILE A 333 0.76 -8.86 7.95
C ILE A 333 0.80 -10.38 8.07
N PRO A 334 1.97 -11.04 8.29
CA PRO A 334 1.99 -12.51 8.34
C PRO A 334 1.34 -13.07 9.60
N VAL A 335 1.56 -12.44 10.75
CA VAL A 335 1.06 -12.97 12.03
C VAL A 335 -0.43 -12.77 12.15
N THR A 336 -0.92 -11.58 11.80
CA THR A 336 -2.33 -11.25 11.96
C THR A 336 -3.18 -11.73 10.79
N GLY A 337 -2.69 -11.64 9.56
CA GLY A 337 -3.36 -12.21 8.39
C GLY A 337 -3.52 -13.72 8.56
N TYR A 338 -2.43 -14.41 8.90
CA TYR A 338 -2.46 -15.84 9.16
C TYR A 338 -3.39 -16.21 10.34
N TYR A 339 -3.42 -15.39 11.41
CA TYR A 339 -4.32 -15.61 12.54
C TYR A 339 -5.78 -15.44 12.14
N MET A 340 -6.12 -14.41 11.34
CA MET A 340 -7.47 -14.22 10.83
C MET A 340 -7.89 -15.38 9.93
N GLU A 341 -7.09 -15.71 8.92
CA GLU A 341 -7.34 -16.82 8.00
C GLU A 341 -7.47 -18.15 8.74
N PHE A 342 -6.57 -18.41 9.67
CA PHE A 342 -6.58 -19.65 10.45
C PHE A 342 -7.82 -19.75 11.33
N ASN A 343 -8.22 -18.68 11.97
CA ASN A 343 -9.43 -18.66 12.79
C ASN A 343 -10.71 -18.73 11.96
N GLU A 344 -10.78 -17.99 10.86
CA GLU A 344 -11.97 -17.95 10.02
C GLU A 344 -12.12 -19.22 9.16
N SER A 345 -11.01 -19.68 8.56
CA SER A 345 -11.05 -20.75 7.57
C SER A 345 -10.88 -22.15 8.11
N PHE A 346 -10.02 -22.34 9.11
CA PHE A 346 -9.70 -23.69 9.62
C PHE A 346 -10.52 -24.11 10.83
N TYR A 347 -10.92 -23.17 11.69
CA TYR A 347 -11.66 -23.51 12.89
C TYR A 347 -13.15 -23.16 12.83
N GLY A 348 -13.61 -22.54 11.75
CA GLY A 348 -14.97 -22.01 11.69
C GLY A 348 -15.22 -20.98 12.78
N LEU A 349 -14.16 -20.37 13.24
CA LEU A 349 -14.12 -19.50 14.40
C LEU A 349 -14.54 -18.06 14.09
N GLY A 350 -15.13 -17.82 12.93
CA GLY A 350 -16.09 -16.72 12.84
C GLY A 350 -17.09 -16.79 14.00
N GLY A 351 -16.89 -17.77 14.85
CA GLY A 351 -17.62 -18.11 16.03
C GLY A 351 -16.88 -18.35 17.34
N ALA A 352 -15.56 -18.25 17.45
CA ALA A 352 -14.91 -18.50 18.75
C ALA A 352 -15.20 -17.38 19.76
N VAL A 353 -15.46 -16.18 19.25
CA VAL A 353 -16.08 -15.11 20.02
C VAL A 353 -17.43 -14.83 19.36
N SER A 354 -18.40 -15.69 19.58
CA SER A 354 -19.74 -15.56 19.02
C SER A 354 -20.45 -14.31 19.57
N GLY A 355 -21.13 -13.59 18.71
CA GLY A 355 -21.97 -12.44 19.06
C GLY A 355 -21.33 -11.08 18.75
N ALA A 356 -22.00 -10.00 19.18
CA ALA A 356 -21.59 -8.63 18.91
C ALA A 356 -20.18 -8.27 19.38
N ALA A 357 -19.70 -8.88 20.46
CA ALA A 357 -18.35 -8.67 20.97
C ALA A 357 -17.28 -9.26 20.03
N GLY A 358 -17.52 -10.44 19.45
CA GLY A 358 -16.62 -11.06 18.49
C GLY A 358 -16.51 -10.24 17.20
N ALA A 359 -17.63 -9.79 16.66
CA ALA A 359 -17.67 -8.94 15.48
C ALA A 359 -16.92 -7.61 15.71
N ALA A 360 -17.00 -7.03 16.91
CA ALA A 360 -16.30 -5.80 17.24
C ALA A 360 -14.77 -6.01 17.28
N PHE A 361 -14.31 -7.12 17.84
CA PHE A 361 -12.88 -7.47 17.84
C PHE A 361 -12.37 -7.70 16.44
N ASP A 362 -13.08 -8.48 15.64
CA ASP A 362 -12.74 -8.79 14.28
C ASP A 362 -12.67 -7.50 13.42
N ALA A 363 -13.66 -6.62 13.54
CA ALA A 363 -13.66 -5.34 12.88
C ALA A 363 -12.50 -4.43 13.30
N ALA A 364 -12.18 -4.35 14.60
CA ALA A 364 -11.07 -3.56 15.10
C ALA A 364 -9.72 -4.09 14.63
N PHE A 365 -9.59 -5.40 14.61
CA PHE A 365 -8.41 -6.10 14.18
C PHE A 365 -8.15 -5.94 12.66
N THR A 366 -9.16 -6.17 11.84
CA THR A 366 -9.07 -6.00 10.39
C THR A 366 -8.68 -4.56 10.03
N ARG A 367 -9.28 -3.57 10.69
CA ARG A 367 -8.89 -2.17 10.49
C ARG A 367 -7.46 -1.88 10.92
N PHE A 368 -7.03 -2.39 12.06
CA PHE A 368 -5.66 -2.20 12.51
C PHE A 368 -4.66 -2.83 11.55
N HIS A 369 -4.95 -4.04 11.08
CA HIS A 369 -4.16 -4.72 10.07
C HIS A 369 -4.08 -3.92 8.77
N GLN A 370 -5.20 -3.47 8.24
CA GLN A 370 -5.25 -2.77 6.96
C GLN A 370 -4.74 -1.33 7.07
N ASP A 371 -5.31 -0.52 7.96
CA ASP A 371 -4.99 0.91 8.03
C ASP A 371 -3.57 1.16 8.47
N PHE A 372 -3.06 0.35 9.37
CA PHE A 372 -1.72 0.55 9.90
C PHE A 372 -0.65 -0.13 9.03
N ALA A 373 -0.80 -1.42 8.73
CA ALA A 373 0.22 -2.17 8.02
C ALA A 373 0.27 -1.88 6.52
N PHE A 374 -0.89 -1.68 5.87
CA PHE A 374 -0.94 -1.49 4.42
C PHE A 374 -0.97 -0.04 3.98
N PHE A 375 -1.45 0.87 4.80
CA PHE A 375 -1.54 2.29 4.40
C PHE A 375 -0.56 3.16 5.16
N LEU A 376 -0.64 3.22 6.48
CA LEU A 376 0.12 4.18 7.27
C LEU A 376 1.63 3.91 7.27
N LEU A 377 2.06 2.70 7.59
CA LEU A 377 3.49 2.39 7.64
C LEU A 377 4.18 2.47 6.27
N PRO A 378 3.60 1.95 5.18
CA PRO A 378 4.16 2.13 3.85
C PRO A 378 4.21 3.59 3.40
N ALA A 379 3.19 4.40 3.71
CA ALA A 379 3.22 5.83 3.46
C ALA A 379 4.32 6.54 4.26
N LEU A 380 4.53 6.12 5.52
CA LEU A 380 5.61 6.60 6.36
C LEU A 380 6.97 6.31 5.74
N VAL A 381 7.23 5.06 5.36
CA VAL A 381 8.49 4.66 4.70
C VAL A 381 8.68 5.45 3.41
N THR A 382 7.67 5.54 2.55
CA THR A 382 7.74 6.31 1.30
C THR A 382 8.09 7.77 1.57
N SER A 383 7.51 8.40 2.59
CA SER A 383 7.81 9.79 2.93
C SER A 383 9.25 9.96 3.43
N ILE A 384 9.76 9.02 4.22
CA ILE A 384 11.16 9.01 4.67
C ILE A 384 12.09 8.92 3.46
N LEU A 385 11.82 8.01 2.54
CA LEU A 385 12.63 7.85 1.33
C LEU A 385 12.63 9.11 0.46
N ILE A 386 11.53 9.83 0.37
CA ILE A 386 11.46 11.13 -0.30
C ILE A 386 12.37 12.13 0.44
N PHE A 387 12.29 12.21 1.77
CA PHE A 387 13.13 13.13 2.55
C PHE A 387 14.62 12.82 2.38
N GLU A 388 14.98 11.53 2.37
CA GLU A 388 16.35 11.10 2.09
C GLU A 388 16.82 11.51 0.69
N THR A 389 15.94 11.34 -0.31
CA THR A 389 16.20 11.72 -1.70
C THR A 389 16.47 13.22 -1.84
N TYR A 390 15.80 14.05 -1.04
CA TYR A 390 16.00 15.50 -1.00
C TYR A 390 17.03 15.95 0.06
N GLY A 391 17.81 15.02 0.61
CA GLY A 391 18.97 15.28 1.44
C GLY A 391 18.64 15.86 2.81
N ILE A 392 17.53 15.43 3.42
CA ILE A 392 17.20 15.86 4.79
C ILE A 392 18.39 15.64 5.74
N SER A 393 18.77 16.66 6.50
CA SER A 393 19.98 16.63 7.30
C SER A 393 19.84 17.38 8.63
N GLY A 394 20.83 17.28 9.48
CA GLY A 394 20.98 18.04 10.71
C GLY A 394 19.81 17.89 11.69
N LYS A 395 19.34 19.02 12.22
CA LYS A 395 18.28 19.04 13.21
C LYS A 395 16.93 18.57 12.64
N ALA A 396 16.62 18.94 11.38
CA ALA A 396 15.39 18.52 10.72
C ALA A 396 15.30 16.98 10.62
N ARG A 397 16.38 16.33 10.21
CA ARG A 397 16.50 14.87 10.14
C ARG A 397 16.19 14.20 11.49
N LYS A 398 16.83 14.68 12.53
CA LYS A 398 16.65 14.13 13.89
C LYS A 398 15.22 14.35 14.40
N THR A 399 14.67 15.54 14.21
CA THR A 399 13.30 15.87 14.67
C THR A 399 12.26 15.04 13.95
N VAL A 400 12.27 15.00 12.61
CA VAL A 400 11.34 14.23 11.81
C VAL A 400 11.46 12.74 12.12
N GLY A 401 12.69 12.22 12.17
CA GLY A 401 12.94 10.82 12.50
C GLY A 401 12.45 10.43 13.90
N SER A 402 12.66 11.30 14.90
CA SER A 402 12.17 11.04 16.26
C SER A 402 10.64 11.05 16.34
N LEU A 403 9.98 11.99 15.66
CA LEU A 403 8.52 12.05 15.60
C LEU A 403 7.94 10.81 14.92
N TYR A 404 8.55 10.37 13.83
CA TYR A 404 8.14 9.18 13.11
C TYR A 404 8.34 7.90 13.92
N LEU A 405 9.52 7.73 14.51
CA LEU A 405 9.84 6.56 15.32
C LEU A 405 8.91 6.44 16.52
N LEU A 406 8.79 7.53 17.27
CA LEU A 406 7.93 7.57 18.46
C LEU A 406 6.47 7.40 18.08
N GLY A 407 6.00 8.08 17.04
CA GLY A 407 4.65 7.97 16.54
C GLY A 407 4.31 6.57 16.09
N ALA A 408 5.19 5.92 15.31
CA ALA A 408 4.99 4.55 14.86
C ALA A 408 4.93 3.55 16.03
N ILE A 409 5.83 3.68 17.01
CA ILE A 409 5.84 2.81 18.19
C ILE A 409 4.56 2.99 19.01
N ILE A 410 4.16 4.23 19.29
CA ILE A 410 2.95 4.52 20.06
C ILE A 410 1.73 3.96 19.33
N THR A 411 1.58 4.27 18.05
CA THR A 411 0.43 3.79 17.28
C THR A 411 0.41 2.27 17.20
N PHE A 412 1.55 1.63 16.98
CA PHE A 412 1.63 0.17 16.93
C PHE A 412 1.24 -0.47 18.28
N VAL A 413 1.90 -0.07 19.37
CA VAL A 413 1.69 -0.69 20.67
C VAL A 413 0.25 -0.51 21.16
N PHE A 414 -0.24 0.71 21.13
CA PHE A 414 -1.57 1.01 21.67
C PHE A 414 -2.69 0.61 20.68
N GLY A 415 -2.44 0.63 19.37
CA GLY A 415 -3.34 0.06 18.38
C GLY A 415 -3.48 -1.45 18.53
N TYR A 416 -2.37 -2.15 18.77
CA TYR A 416 -2.36 -3.58 19.05
C TYR A 416 -3.12 -3.90 20.34
N LEU A 417 -2.87 -3.17 21.43
CA LEU A 417 -3.58 -3.35 22.69
C LEU A 417 -5.08 -3.11 22.51
N TYR A 418 -5.48 -2.09 21.76
CA TYR A 418 -6.89 -1.86 21.43
C TYR A 418 -7.49 -3.01 20.64
N ALA A 419 -6.88 -3.34 19.50
CA ALA A 419 -7.47 -4.26 18.54
C ALA A 419 -7.40 -5.74 18.99
N MET A 420 -6.37 -6.12 19.75
CA MET A 420 -6.08 -7.52 20.07
C MET A 420 -6.38 -7.91 21.50
N VAL A 421 -6.48 -6.94 22.42
CA VAL A 421 -6.51 -7.29 23.84
C VAL A 421 -7.80 -6.84 24.55
N THR A 422 -8.25 -5.59 24.34
CA THR A 422 -9.26 -5.06 25.27
C THR A 422 -10.42 -4.29 24.64
N LEU A 423 -10.33 -3.83 23.41
CA LEU A 423 -11.23 -2.82 22.81
C LEU A 423 -11.40 -1.55 23.67
N ASN A 424 -10.43 -1.25 24.54
CA ASN A 424 -10.52 -0.09 25.41
C ASN A 424 -10.17 1.19 24.64
N MET A 425 -11.14 2.08 24.51
CA MET A 425 -11.04 3.33 23.75
C MET A 425 -9.87 4.21 24.21
N ALA A 426 -9.40 4.12 25.46
CA ALA A 426 -8.23 4.86 25.91
C ALA A 426 -6.97 4.51 25.09
N PHE A 427 -6.80 3.25 24.73
CA PHE A 427 -5.67 2.83 23.88
C PHE A 427 -5.80 3.37 22.45
N LEU A 428 -7.01 3.44 21.91
CA LEU A 428 -7.24 4.03 20.60
C LEU A 428 -6.89 5.53 20.60
N TYR A 429 -7.25 6.29 21.65
CA TYR A 429 -6.86 7.70 21.79
C TYR A 429 -5.34 7.88 21.88
N ILE A 430 -4.63 6.99 22.57
CA ILE A 430 -3.17 7.05 22.66
C ILE A 430 -2.54 6.70 21.31
N ALA A 431 -3.07 5.70 20.61
CA ALA A 431 -2.64 5.38 19.25
C ALA A 431 -2.83 6.58 18.31
N ALA A 432 -3.95 7.32 18.45
CA ALA A 432 -4.21 8.56 17.72
C ALA A 432 -3.13 9.61 17.93
N ALA A 433 -2.72 9.82 19.16
CA ALA A 433 -1.64 10.75 19.46
C ALA A 433 -0.34 10.36 18.74
N GLY A 434 -0.04 9.06 18.64
CA GLY A 434 1.07 8.55 17.83
C GLY A 434 0.91 8.90 16.34
N GLY A 435 -0.28 8.70 15.78
CA GLY A 435 -0.60 9.11 14.41
C GLY A 435 -0.41 10.60 14.16
N LEU A 436 -0.85 11.45 15.09
CA LEU A 436 -0.64 12.91 15.01
C LEU A 436 0.85 13.28 15.02
N LEU A 437 1.67 12.59 15.82
CA LEU A 437 3.13 12.82 15.81
C LEU A 437 3.72 12.51 14.41
N MET A 438 3.29 11.42 13.77
CA MET A 438 3.70 11.11 12.40
C MET A 438 3.20 12.17 11.40
N GLY A 439 1.97 12.66 11.55
CA GLY A 439 1.43 13.75 10.74
C GLY A 439 2.27 15.04 10.86
N VAL A 440 2.63 15.43 12.09
CA VAL A 440 3.53 16.59 12.34
C VAL A 440 4.90 16.35 11.70
N GLY A 441 5.47 15.16 11.85
CA GLY A 441 6.72 14.78 11.19
C GLY A 441 6.64 14.91 9.67
N ALA A 442 5.52 14.48 9.06
CA ALA A 442 5.28 14.62 7.62
C ALA A 442 5.23 16.07 7.16
N LEU A 443 4.56 16.94 7.91
CA LEU A 443 4.48 18.37 7.61
C LEU A 443 5.85 19.04 7.69
N LEU A 444 6.63 18.75 8.74
CA LEU A 444 7.98 19.30 8.90
C LEU A 444 8.93 18.83 7.81
N GLY A 445 8.86 17.55 7.44
CA GLY A 445 9.64 16.99 6.33
C GLY A 445 9.22 17.56 4.98
N ALA A 446 7.93 17.75 4.74
CA ALA A 446 7.42 18.37 3.52
C ALA A 446 7.89 19.83 3.39
N GLU A 447 7.91 20.59 4.49
CA GLU A 447 8.44 21.94 4.51
C GLU A 447 9.95 21.99 4.21
N TYR A 448 10.70 20.99 4.68
CA TYR A 448 12.10 20.85 4.33
C TYR A 448 12.27 20.59 2.82
N VAL A 449 11.52 19.64 2.25
CA VAL A 449 11.56 19.35 0.82
C VAL A 449 11.21 20.59 -0.01
N ARG A 450 10.19 21.35 0.41
CA ARG A 450 9.79 22.59 -0.26
C ARG A 450 10.92 23.62 -0.33
N LYS A 451 11.78 23.65 0.68
CA LYS A 451 12.93 24.59 0.77
C LYS A 451 14.20 24.06 0.10
N SER A 452 14.24 22.78 -0.22
CA SER A 452 15.42 22.18 -0.87
C SER A 452 15.51 22.59 -2.33
N SER A 453 16.73 22.64 -2.87
CA SER A 453 16.99 23.03 -4.28
C SER A 453 16.81 21.89 -5.28
N GLY A 454 16.28 20.75 -4.87
CA GLY A 454 16.07 19.55 -5.70
C GLY A 454 16.66 18.28 -5.10
N PRO A 455 16.47 17.12 -5.76
CA PRO A 455 16.98 15.84 -5.27
C PRO A 455 18.51 15.81 -5.26
N THR A 456 19.06 15.29 -4.15
CA THR A 456 20.51 15.21 -3.89
C THR A 456 21.12 13.84 -4.15
N ILE A 457 20.29 12.87 -4.53
CA ILE A 457 20.82 11.56 -4.92
C ILE A 457 21.59 11.73 -6.22
N GLU A 458 22.92 11.64 -6.14
CA GLU A 458 23.73 11.40 -7.32
C GLU A 458 23.24 10.08 -7.92
N SER A 459 22.53 10.16 -9.04
CA SER A 459 22.24 8.99 -9.86
C SER A 459 23.57 8.29 -10.06
N SER A 460 23.71 7.08 -9.52
CA SER A 460 24.95 6.29 -9.61
C SER A 460 25.41 6.25 -11.07
N LYS A 461 26.32 7.16 -11.38
CA LYS A 461 27.08 7.13 -12.64
C LYS A 461 27.93 5.87 -12.71
#